data_332803778601456f3004360c0bd37d9f
#
_entry.id   332803778601456f3004360c0bd37d9f
#
_cell.length_a   1.000
_cell.length_b   1.000
_cell.length_c   1.000
_cell.angle_alpha   90.00
_cell.angle_beta   90.00
_cell.angle_gamma   90.00
#
_symmetry.space_group_name_H-M   'P 1'
#
loop_
_entity.id
_entity.type
_entity.pdbx_description
1 polymer ?
#
loop_
_entity_poly.entity_id
_entity_poly.type
_entity_poly.pdbx_seq_one_letter_code
_entity_poly.pdbx_strand_id
1 'polypeptide(L)'
;LYDYLQNGTELPEKPIVITFDDGYIDNYEDVLPILQSYNMQATIFMISDAINTDRFVSANQLQVMNAHGFTVESHTNHHRMLTFVDPSTWVDEIKGGKDTLEGFMGKPIKYLAYPGGFNNAEIQRITSESGFKMAFTVTPGTVKPSDNLYALPRLAIFQGDTPYLSFWLRLHCAPFIAYTWQLRDTLRDNGFTTLANLMLLF
;
A
#
# COMPACT_ATOMS: atom_id res chain seq x y z
N LEU A 1 6.18 -9.91 -7.01
CA LEU A 1 4.81 -10.21 -6.57
C LEU A 1 3.84 -10.34 -7.75
N TYR A 2 3.78 -9.36 -8.66
CA TYR A 2 2.88 -9.42 -9.82
C TYR A 2 3.09 -10.70 -10.67
N ASP A 3 4.33 -11.03 -10.97
CA ASP A 3 4.64 -12.22 -11.77
C ASP A 3 4.28 -13.52 -11.05
N TYR A 4 4.42 -13.56 -9.72
CA TYR A 4 3.92 -14.67 -8.91
C TYR A 4 2.40 -14.83 -9.05
N LEU A 5 1.64 -13.74 -8.91
CA LEU A 5 0.17 -13.78 -8.97
C LEU A 5 -0.37 -14.09 -10.37
N GLN A 6 0.31 -13.66 -11.43
CA GLN A 6 -0.17 -13.81 -12.81
C GLN A 6 0.40 -15.04 -13.51
N ASN A 7 1.65 -15.37 -13.26
CA ASN A 7 2.41 -16.35 -14.02
C ASN A 7 2.84 -17.55 -13.17
N GLY A 8 2.56 -17.54 -11.85
CA GLY A 8 3.01 -18.59 -10.94
C GLY A 8 4.52 -18.64 -10.73
N THR A 9 5.23 -17.53 -10.99
CA THR A 9 6.69 -17.45 -10.76
C THR A 9 6.99 -17.77 -9.30
N GLU A 10 7.96 -18.62 -9.06
CA GLU A 10 8.36 -18.99 -7.69
C GLU A 10 8.87 -17.78 -6.90
N LEU A 11 8.48 -17.70 -5.64
CA LEU A 11 8.99 -16.74 -4.68
C LEU A 11 10.14 -17.35 -3.87
N PRO A 12 11.05 -16.53 -3.35
CA PRO A 12 12.04 -17.00 -2.39
C PRO A 12 11.37 -17.55 -1.13
N GLU A 13 12.11 -18.30 -0.32
CA GLU A 13 11.63 -18.74 0.98
C GLU A 13 11.36 -17.50 1.88
N LYS A 14 10.17 -17.44 2.50
CA LYS A 14 9.72 -16.34 3.35
C LYS A 14 9.77 -14.95 2.67
N PRO A 15 9.07 -14.77 1.55
CA PRO A 15 9.10 -13.52 0.81
C PRO A 15 8.40 -12.39 1.57
N ILE A 16 9.03 -11.20 1.58
CA ILE A 16 8.46 -9.98 2.14
C ILE A 16 8.59 -8.87 1.10
N VAL A 17 7.53 -8.09 0.92
CA VAL A 17 7.55 -6.84 0.16
C VAL A 17 7.42 -5.68 1.15
N ILE A 18 8.41 -4.81 1.17
CA ILE A 18 8.42 -3.62 2.04
C ILE A 18 7.79 -2.47 1.25
N THR A 19 6.82 -1.78 1.86
CA THR A 19 6.17 -0.62 1.25
C THR A 19 6.09 0.55 2.23
N PHE A 20 6.21 1.76 1.71
CA PHE A 20 6.00 3.01 2.42
C PHE A 20 4.94 3.82 1.69
N ASP A 21 3.98 4.34 2.42
CA ASP A 21 2.93 5.19 1.86
C ASP A 21 3.27 6.67 2.05
N ASP A 22 2.53 7.56 1.39
CA ASP A 22 2.57 9.02 1.44
C ASP A 22 3.78 9.67 0.75
N GLY A 23 4.98 9.21 1.00
CA GLY A 23 6.21 9.81 0.43
C GLY A 23 6.80 10.91 1.30
N TYR A 24 6.76 10.77 2.63
CA TYR A 24 7.43 11.69 3.55
C TYR A 24 8.94 11.73 3.34
N ILE A 25 9.56 12.87 3.69
CA ILE A 25 10.99 13.13 3.48
C ILE A 25 11.90 12.14 4.20
N ASP A 26 11.49 11.58 5.35
CA ASP A 26 12.20 10.57 6.11
C ASP A 26 12.40 9.27 5.32
N ASN A 27 11.56 9.01 4.32
CA ASN A 27 11.76 7.87 3.40
C ASN A 27 13.06 8.02 2.59
N TYR A 28 13.47 9.26 2.30
CA TYR A 28 14.73 9.55 1.63
C TYR A 28 15.89 9.71 2.63
N GLU A 29 15.67 10.44 3.72
CA GLU A 29 16.75 10.82 4.65
C GLU A 29 17.17 9.67 5.56
N ASP A 30 16.21 8.85 6.02
CA ASP A 30 16.44 7.78 7.00
C ASP A 30 16.28 6.38 6.37
N VAL A 31 15.16 6.12 5.69
CA VAL A 31 14.84 4.75 5.23
C VAL A 31 15.76 4.31 4.10
N LEU A 32 16.03 5.16 3.12
CA LEU A 32 16.88 4.82 1.98
C LEU A 32 18.29 4.34 2.42
N PRO A 33 19.06 5.09 3.24
CA PRO A 33 20.39 4.64 3.67
C PRO A 33 20.33 3.38 4.55
N ILE A 34 19.29 3.22 5.37
CA ILE A 34 19.12 2.00 6.17
C ILE A 34 18.94 0.78 5.25
N LEU A 35 17.98 0.81 4.33
CA LEU A 35 17.71 -0.33 3.44
C LEU A 35 18.90 -0.64 2.52
N GLN A 36 19.60 0.38 2.04
CA GLN A 36 20.84 0.19 1.28
C GLN A 36 21.92 -0.55 2.09
N SER A 37 22.08 -0.24 3.38
CA SER A 37 23.06 -0.91 4.25
C SER A 37 22.79 -2.41 4.43
N TYR A 38 21.54 -2.83 4.26
CA TYR A 38 21.10 -4.23 4.30
C TYR A 38 20.89 -4.85 2.92
N ASN A 39 21.20 -4.14 1.83
CA ASN A 39 20.91 -4.56 0.44
C ASN A 39 19.43 -4.93 0.23
N MET A 40 18.53 -4.16 0.86
CA MET A 40 17.09 -4.32 0.76
C MET A 40 16.48 -3.31 -0.20
N GLN A 41 15.35 -3.67 -0.79
CA GLN A 41 14.57 -2.84 -1.70
C GLN A 41 13.18 -2.59 -1.11
N ALA A 42 12.53 -1.51 -1.54
CA ALA A 42 11.17 -1.18 -1.12
C ALA A 42 10.37 -0.53 -2.26
N THR A 43 9.06 -0.42 -2.06
CA THR A 43 8.17 0.38 -2.88
C THR A 43 7.70 1.58 -2.06
N ILE A 44 7.78 2.78 -2.64
CA ILE A 44 7.16 3.98 -2.10
C ILE A 44 5.90 4.30 -2.91
N PHE A 45 4.76 4.38 -2.25
CA PHE A 45 3.50 4.84 -2.81
C PHE A 45 3.38 6.34 -2.55
N MET A 46 3.58 7.15 -3.59
CA MET A 46 3.72 8.60 -3.51
C MET A 46 2.41 9.32 -3.79
N ILE A 47 2.05 10.27 -2.94
CA ILE A 47 0.99 11.25 -3.19
C ILE A 47 1.50 12.22 -4.26
N SER A 48 0.88 12.25 -5.44
CA SER A 48 1.44 12.97 -6.59
C SER A 48 1.51 14.47 -6.38
N ASP A 49 0.47 15.07 -5.77
CA ASP A 49 0.40 16.51 -5.49
C ASP A 49 1.33 16.96 -4.35
N ALA A 50 1.81 16.03 -3.53
CA ALA A 50 2.74 16.33 -2.45
C ALA A 50 4.21 16.44 -2.89
N ILE A 51 4.54 16.02 -4.12
CA ILE A 51 5.91 16.07 -4.65
C ILE A 51 6.43 17.51 -4.66
N ASN A 52 7.66 17.70 -4.18
CA ASN A 52 8.32 19.01 -4.03
C ASN A 52 7.66 19.95 -2.99
N THR A 53 6.77 19.48 -2.16
CA THR A 53 6.23 20.26 -1.04
C THR A 53 7.02 19.99 0.25
N ASP A 54 6.85 20.85 1.26
CA ASP A 54 7.50 20.69 2.56
C ASP A 54 7.14 19.35 3.20
N ARG A 55 8.13 18.69 3.80
CA ARG A 55 8.04 17.37 4.48
C ARG A 55 7.84 16.16 3.55
N PHE A 56 7.72 16.35 2.23
CA PHE A 56 7.63 15.27 1.26
C PHE A 56 8.87 15.22 0.36
N VAL A 57 9.11 14.06 -0.23
CA VAL A 57 10.22 13.88 -1.15
C VAL A 57 10.05 14.71 -2.42
N SER A 58 11.14 15.27 -2.92
CA SER A 58 11.17 15.95 -4.22
C SER A 58 11.25 14.96 -5.38
N ALA A 59 10.91 15.42 -6.59
CA ALA A 59 11.06 14.62 -7.80
C ALA A 59 12.49 14.10 -8.01
N ASN A 60 13.51 14.93 -7.70
CA ASN A 60 14.91 14.51 -7.78
C ASN A 60 15.24 13.41 -6.76
N GLN A 61 14.75 13.52 -5.53
CA GLN A 61 14.93 12.49 -4.52
C GLN A 61 14.23 11.18 -4.91
N LEU A 62 13.03 11.23 -5.48
CA LEU A 62 12.35 10.04 -6.01
C LEU A 62 13.18 9.35 -7.11
N GLN A 63 13.81 10.11 -8.00
CA GLN A 63 14.71 9.55 -9.02
C GLN A 63 15.94 8.90 -8.41
N VAL A 64 16.54 9.52 -7.37
CA VAL A 64 17.66 8.93 -6.61
C VAL A 64 17.22 7.64 -5.92
N MET A 65 16.09 7.65 -5.21
CA MET A 65 15.53 6.45 -4.57
C MET A 65 15.32 5.33 -5.58
N ASN A 66 14.75 5.65 -6.75
CA ASN A 66 14.53 4.70 -7.82
C ASN A 66 15.85 4.11 -8.38
N ALA A 67 16.89 4.91 -8.52
CA ALA A 67 18.21 4.44 -8.94
C ALA A 67 18.87 3.50 -7.91
N HIS A 68 18.45 3.57 -6.65
CA HIS A 68 18.98 2.77 -5.54
C HIS A 68 18.04 1.65 -5.08
N GLY A 69 17.12 1.19 -5.95
CA GLY A 69 16.31 0.00 -5.71
C GLY A 69 14.94 0.24 -5.13
N PHE A 70 14.53 1.50 -4.90
CA PHE A 70 13.14 1.79 -4.61
C PHE A 70 12.29 1.76 -5.89
N THR A 71 11.12 1.15 -5.81
CA THR A 71 10.10 1.30 -6.85
C THR A 71 9.17 2.44 -6.44
N VAL A 72 8.95 3.43 -7.31
CA VAL A 72 8.03 4.54 -7.06
C VAL A 72 6.71 4.23 -7.73
N GLU A 73 5.62 4.26 -6.96
CA GLU A 73 4.26 3.89 -7.36
C GLU A 73 3.24 4.89 -6.78
N SER A 74 1.97 4.79 -7.13
CA SER A 74 0.97 5.82 -6.84
C SER A 74 0.25 5.63 -5.50
N HIS A 75 0.02 6.76 -4.79
CA HIS A 75 -0.88 6.84 -3.64
C HIS A 75 -2.00 7.89 -3.88
N THR A 76 -2.57 7.89 -5.09
CA THR A 76 -3.53 8.87 -5.61
C THR A 76 -2.93 10.27 -5.83
N ASN A 77 -3.77 11.21 -6.27
CA ASN A 77 -3.32 12.57 -6.52
C ASN A 77 -3.21 13.39 -5.23
N HIS A 78 -4.29 13.47 -4.45
CA HIS A 78 -4.40 14.34 -3.26
C HIS A 78 -4.61 13.57 -1.95
N HIS A 79 -4.39 12.25 -1.94
CA HIS A 79 -4.58 11.38 -0.76
C HIS A 79 -6.01 11.41 -0.19
N ARG A 80 -7.01 11.50 -1.04
CA ARG A 80 -8.42 11.47 -0.58
C ARG A 80 -8.88 10.02 -0.35
N MET A 81 -9.57 9.78 0.75
CA MET A 81 -10.24 8.50 1.00
C MET A 81 -11.39 8.34 0.01
N LEU A 82 -11.19 7.58 -1.07
CA LEU A 82 -12.04 7.58 -2.26
C LEU A 82 -13.51 7.27 -1.99
N THR A 83 -13.82 6.42 -1.00
CA THR A 83 -15.21 6.10 -0.65
C THR A 83 -15.95 7.22 0.10
N PHE A 84 -15.26 8.28 0.51
CA PHE A 84 -15.82 9.41 1.26
C PHE A 84 -15.87 10.71 0.45
N VAL A 85 -15.46 10.69 -0.82
CA VAL A 85 -15.50 11.85 -1.71
C VAL A 85 -16.46 11.62 -2.87
N ASP A 86 -16.81 12.70 -3.58
CA ASP A 86 -17.69 12.64 -4.73
C ASP A 86 -17.10 11.70 -5.81
N PRO A 87 -17.87 10.74 -6.31
CA PRO A 87 -17.42 9.81 -7.37
C PRO A 87 -16.87 10.50 -8.63
N SER A 88 -17.32 11.71 -8.94
CA SER A 88 -16.79 12.48 -10.08
C SER A 88 -15.30 12.81 -9.96
N THR A 89 -14.73 12.76 -8.75
CA THR A 89 -13.30 13.02 -8.50
C THR A 89 -12.41 11.78 -8.62
N TRP A 90 -12.97 10.57 -8.66
CA TRP A 90 -12.19 9.33 -8.60
C TRP A 90 -11.21 9.15 -9.76
N VAL A 91 -11.61 9.55 -10.96
CA VAL A 91 -10.73 9.46 -12.14
C VAL A 91 -9.54 10.40 -12.00
N ASP A 92 -9.74 11.61 -11.51
CA ASP A 92 -8.64 12.56 -11.25
C ASP A 92 -7.72 12.07 -10.13
N GLU A 93 -8.27 11.56 -9.05
CA GLU A 93 -7.48 10.98 -7.96
C GLU A 93 -6.64 9.77 -8.42
N ILE A 94 -7.21 8.87 -9.19
CA ILE A 94 -6.56 7.62 -9.60
C ILE A 94 -5.70 7.83 -10.84
N LYS A 95 -6.32 8.24 -11.96
CA LYS A 95 -5.63 8.40 -13.23
C LYS A 95 -4.80 9.68 -13.27
N GLY A 96 -5.34 10.80 -12.78
CA GLY A 96 -4.62 12.09 -12.73
C GLY A 96 -3.34 11.95 -11.88
N GLY A 97 -3.41 11.32 -10.70
CA GLY A 97 -2.25 11.03 -9.87
C GLY A 97 -1.21 10.15 -10.56
N LYS A 98 -1.66 9.12 -11.29
CA LYS A 98 -0.79 8.27 -12.12
C LYS A 98 -0.06 9.07 -13.20
N ASP A 99 -0.81 9.84 -14.00
CA ASP A 99 -0.27 10.61 -15.13
C ASP A 99 0.75 11.65 -14.63
N THR A 100 0.46 12.32 -13.51
CA THR A 100 1.39 13.26 -12.86
C THR A 100 2.69 12.58 -12.44
N LEU A 101 2.59 11.43 -11.77
CA LEU A 101 3.76 10.70 -11.29
C LEU A 101 4.59 10.13 -12.45
N GLU A 102 3.95 9.64 -13.51
CA GLU A 102 4.63 9.21 -14.75
C GLU A 102 5.40 10.36 -15.39
N GLY A 103 4.85 11.59 -15.36
CA GLY A 103 5.54 12.79 -15.82
C GLY A 103 6.84 13.08 -15.06
N PHE A 104 6.86 12.93 -13.74
CA PHE A 104 8.06 13.11 -12.92
C PHE A 104 9.06 11.97 -13.08
N MET A 105 8.59 10.74 -13.19
CA MET A 105 9.44 9.56 -13.20
C MET A 105 9.94 9.16 -14.60
N GLY A 106 9.28 9.62 -15.66
CA GLY A 106 9.61 9.24 -17.05
C GLY A 106 9.42 7.75 -17.34
N LYS A 107 8.63 7.04 -16.54
CA LYS A 107 8.37 5.60 -16.66
C LYS A 107 6.94 5.25 -16.24
N PRO A 108 6.38 4.11 -16.70
CA PRO A 108 5.06 3.67 -16.30
C PRO A 108 4.95 3.41 -14.81
N ILE A 109 3.87 3.90 -14.20
CA ILE A 109 3.43 3.61 -12.83
C ILE A 109 2.40 2.48 -12.90
N LYS A 110 2.63 1.42 -12.16
CA LYS A 110 1.93 0.14 -12.34
C LYS A 110 1.03 -0.24 -11.17
N TYR A 111 1.28 0.30 -9.99
CA TYR A 111 0.62 -0.11 -8.76
C TYR A 111 0.04 1.09 -8.02
N LEU A 112 -1.06 0.84 -7.29
CA LEU A 112 -1.75 1.85 -6.49
C LEU A 112 -1.89 1.35 -5.05
N ALA A 113 -1.61 2.18 -4.05
CA ALA A 113 -2.14 1.99 -2.72
C ALA A 113 -3.32 2.95 -2.49
N TYR A 114 -4.46 2.42 -2.03
CA TYR A 114 -5.61 3.26 -1.73
C TYR A 114 -5.40 4.00 -0.40
N PRO A 115 -5.62 5.33 -0.34
CA PRO A 115 -5.57 6.08 0.92
C PRO A 115 -6.51 5.48 1.97
N GLY A 116 -5.95 5.14 3.14
CA GLY A 116 -6.67 4.44 4.20
C GLY A 116 -7.18 3.04 3.83
N GLY A 117 -6.81 2.51 2.66
CA GLY A 117 -7.26 1.21 2.14
C GLY A 117 -8.70 1.20 1.62
N PHE A 118 -9.39 2.35 1.63
CA PHE A 118 -10.82 2.45 1.26
C PHE A 118 -11.03 2.31 -0.23
N ASN A 119 -11.78 1.30 -0.63
CA ASN A 119 -12.13 1.02 -2.01
C ASN A 119 -13.51 0.33 -2.11
N ASN A 120 -14.05 0.24 -3.30
CA ASN A 120 -15.24 -0.52 -3.67
C ASN A 120 -15.11 -1.04 -5.11
N ALA A 121 -16.06 -1.81 -5.59
CA ALA A 121 -16.01 -2.43 -6.91
C ALA A 121 -15.86 -1.41 -8.06
N GLU A 122 -16.47 -0.24 -7.95
CA GLU A 122 -16.38 0.81 -8.97
C GLU A 122 -15.01 1.50 -8.97
N ILE A 123 -14.45 1.80 -7.78
CA ILE A 123 -13.08 2.32 -7.62
C ILE A 123 -12.07 1.32 -8.18
N GLN A 124 -12.24 0.02 -7.91
CA GLN A 124 -11.38 -1.03 -8.45
C GLN A 124 -11.47 -1.10 -9.98
N ARG A 125 -12.68 -0.96 -10.56
CA ARG A 125 -12.88 -0.89 -12.00
C ARG A 125 -12.12 0.28 -12.62
N ILE A 126 -12.28 1.50 -12.06
CA ILE A 126 -11.58 2.70 -12.52
C ILE A 126 -10.05 2.52 -12.40
N THR A 127 -9.58 1.90 -11.32
CA THR A 127 -8.16 1.60 -11.12
C THR A 127 -7.61 0.69 -12.24
N SER A 128 -8.35 -0.37 -12.57
CA SER A 128 -8.02 -1.27 -13.68
C SER A 128 -8.00 -0.55 -15.02
N GLU A 129 -9.04 0.22 -15.32
CA GLU A 129 -9.19 0.98 -16.57
C GLU A 129 -8.14 2.10 -16.71
N SER A 130 -7.64 2.62 -15.58
CA SER A 130 -6.50 3.57 -15.55
C SER A 130 -5.16 2.90 -15.85
N GLY A 131 -5.13 1.58 -16.07
CA GLY A 131 -3.94 0.84 -16.47
C GLY A 131 -3.03 0.40 -15.31
N PHE A 132 -3.51 0.48 -14.06
CA PHE A 132 -2.82 -0.17 -12.95
C PHE A 132 -2.94 -1.69 -13.04
N LYS A 133 -1.90 -2.40 -12.61
CA LYS A 133 -1.84 -3.86 -12.62
C LYS A 133 -2.28 -4.48 -11.29
N MET A 134 -2.06 -3.78 -10.20
CA MET A 134 -2.46 -4.19 -8.86
C MET A 134 -2.79 -2.96 -8.02
N ALA A 135 -3.64 -3.17 -6.99
CA ALA A 135 -3.87 -2.15 -5.98
C ALA A 135 -3.95 -2.78 -4.57
N PHE A 136 -3.51 -2.00 -3.58
CA PHE A 136 -3.29 -2.44 -2.22
C PHE A 136 -4.20 -1.71 -1.24
N THR A 137 -4.68 -2.47 -0.26
CA THR A 137 -5.47 -1.97 0.87
C THR A 137 -4.61 -1.92 2.14
N VAL A 138 -5.23 -1.60 3.28
CA VAL A 138 -4.67 -1.80 4.63
C VAL A 138 -5.35 -2.96 5.37
N THR A 139 -6.18 -3.74 4.67
CA THR A 139 -6.78 -4.95 5.24
C THR A 139 -5.67 -5.91 5.62
N PRO A 140 -5.58 -6.32 6.91
CA PRO A 140 -4.51 -7.21 7.34
C PRO A 140 -4.58 -8.56 6.64
N GLY A 141 -3.45 -9.01 6.11
CA GLY A 141 -3.38 -10.32 5.46
C GLY A 141 -2.06 -10.57 4.73
N THR A 142 -1.92 -11.82 4.33
CA THR A 142 -0.88 -12.26 3.39
C THR A 142 -1.50 -12.45 2.02
N VAL A 143 -0.79 -12.05 0.99
CA VAL A 143 -1.26 -12.16 -0.40
C VAL A 143 -1.26 -13.62 -0.86
N LYS A 144 -2.34 -14.04 -1.51
CA LYS A 144 -2.56 -15.39 -2.07
C LYS A 144 -2.85 -15.30 -3.57
N PRO A 145 -2.58 -16.36 -4.35
CA PRO A 145 -2.88 -16.37 -5.78
C PRO A 145 -4.36 -16.15 -6.14
N SER A 146 -5.27 -16.44 -5.21
CA SER A 146 -6.72 -16.28 -5.39
C SER A 146 -7.23 -14.87 -5.06
N ASP A 147 -6.38 -13.97 -4.55
CA ASP A 147 -6.81 -12.66 -4.12
C ASP A 147 -7.16 -11.75 -5.31
N ASN A 148 -8.06 -10.81 -5.06
CA ASN A 148 -8.39 -9.78 -6.02
C ASN A 148 -7.19 -8.84 -6.20
N LEU A 149 -6.64 -8.76 -7.41
CA LEU A 149 -5.50 -7.91 -7.73
C LEU A 149 -5.69 -6.44 -7.39
N TYR A 150 -6.93 -5.97 -7.37
CA TYR A 150 -7.26 -4.57 -7.08
C TYR A 150 -7.72 -4.36 -5.62
N ALA A 151 -7.48 -5.33 -4.73
CA ALA A 151 -7.76 -5.22 -3.30
C ALA A 151 -6.80 -6.09 -2.46
N LEU A 152 -5.52 -6.07 -2.78
CA LEU A 152 -4.51 -6.89 -2.11
C LEU A 152 -4.33 -6.48 -0.65
N PRO A 153 -4.26 -7.44 0.28
CA PRO A 153 -4.05 -7.16 1.69
C PRO A 153 -2.61 -6.75 1.99
N ARG A 154 -2.41 -5.99 3.07
CA ARG A 154 -1.10 -5.64 3.62
C ARG A 154 -1.13 -5.71 5.14
N LEU A 155 0.03 -5.89 5.76
CA LEU A 155 0.23 -5.66 7.19
C LEU A 155 0.65 -4.22 7.40
N ALA A 156 -0.28 -3.36 7.81
CA ALA A 156 0.01 -1.97 8.10
C ALA A 156 0.77 -1.83 9.43
N ILE A 157 1.84 -1.02 9.42
CA ILE A 157 2.62 -0.62 10.59
C ILE A 157 2.51 0.89 10.69
N PHE A 158 1.95 1.40 11.79
CA PHE A 158 1.77 2.84 12.01
C PHE A 158 2.82 3.38 12.97
N GLN A 159 3.18 4.65 12.81
CA GLN A 159 4.10 5.35 13.69
C GLN A 159 3.53 5.40 15.12
N GLY A 160 4.35 5.12 16.10
CA GLY A 160 3.99 5.18 17.53
C GLY A 160 3.43 3.89 18.13
N ASP A 161 2.97 2.96 17.32
CA ASP A 161 2.27 1.75 17.82
C ASP A 161 3.20 0.56 18.09
N THR A 162 4.51 0.67 17.80
CA THR A 162 5.26 -0.56 17.59
C THR A 162 6.51 -0.71 18.42
N PRO A 163 6.41 -1.16 19.69
CA PRO A 163 7.52 -1.86 20.29
C PRO A 163 7.99 -2.99 19.34
N TYR A 164 9.28 -3.26 19.29
CA TYR A 164 9.87 -4.34 18.48
C TYR A 164 9.07 -5.66 18.56
N LEU A 165 8.55 -6.01 19.74
CA LEU A 165 7.74 -7.20 19.93
C LEU A 165 6.44 -7.18 19.11
N SER A 166 5.74 -6.06 19.03
CA SER A 166 4.52 -5.93 18.23
C SER A 166 4.82 -6.07 16.74
N PHE A 167 5.88 -5.45 16.26
CA PHE A 167 6.35 -5.61 14.88
C PHE A 167 6.71 -7.08 14.58
N TRP A 168 7.46 -7.73 15.47
CA TRP A 168 7.84 -9.13 15.35
C TRP A 168 6.59 -10.05 15.31
N LEU A 169 5.62 -9.82 16.20
CA LEU A 169 4.36 -10.56 16.22
C LEU A 169 3.57 -10.38 14.92
N ARG A 170 3.47 -9.15 14.41
CA ARG A 170 2.78 -8.88 13.14
C ARG A 170 3.40 -9.65 11.98
N LEU A 171 4.73 -9.71 11.88
CA LEU A 171 5.41 -10.47 10.84
C LEU A 171 5.22 -11.99 10.97
N HIS A 172 5.33 -12.53 12.18
CA HIS A 172 5.29 -13.99 12.39
C HIS A 172 3.88 -14.55 12.53
N CYS A 173 2.94 -13.75 13.00
CA CYS A 173 1.55 -14.13 13.20
C CYS A 173 0.59 -13.55 12.14
N ALA A 174 1.11 -13.06 11.01
CA ALA A 174 0.32 -12.44 9.96
C ALA A 174 -0.93 -13.26 9.54
N PRO A 175 -0.86 -14.57 9.30
CA PRO A 175 -2.03 -15.37 8.95
C PRO A 175 -3.07 -15.44 10.07
N PHE A 176 -2.62 -15.47 11.33
CA PHE A 176 -3.52 -15.47 12.50
C PHE A 176 -4.20 -14.10 12.69
N ILE A 177 -3.46 -13.02 12.51
CA ILE A 177 -4.01 -11.65 12.56
C ILE A 177 -5.08 -11.48 11.47
N ALA A 178 -4.80 -11.91 10.23
CA ALA A 178 -5.77 -11.88 9.15
C ALA A 178 -7.05 -12.67 9.49
N TYR A 179 -6.91 -13.86 10.07
CA TYR A 179 -8.04 -14.69 10.49
C TYR A 179 -8.89 -14.01 11.57
N THR A 180 -8.26 -13.41 12.59
CA THR A 180 -8.98 -12.71 13.66
C THR A 180 -9.75 -11.50 13.12
N TRP A 181 -9.21 -10.76 12.17
CA TRP A 181 -9.89 -9.66 11.50
C TRP A 181 -11.08 -10.13 10.68
N GLN A 182 -10.94 -11.17 9.87
CA GLN A 182 -12.06 -11.77 9.12
C GLN A 182 -13.19 -12.26 10.04
N LEU A 183 -12.83 -12.92 11.15
CA LEU A 183 -13.81 -13.38 12.13
C LEU A 183 -14.55 -12.19 12.77
N ARG A 184 -13.82 -11.14 13.13
CA ARG A 184 -14.41 -9.90 13.66
C ARG A 184 -15.42 -9.28 12.70
N ASP A 185 -15.04 -9.14 11.44
CA ASP A 185 -15.91 -8.54 10.42
C ASP A 185 -17.14 -9.43 10.17
N THR A 186 -16.98 -10.75 10.11
CA THR A 186 -18.10 -11.70 10.06
C THR A 186 -19.04 -11.56 11.27
N LEU A 187 -18.50 -11.38 12.47
CA LEU A 187 -19.32 -11.17 13.67
C LEU A 187 -20.09 -9.84 13.60
N ARG A 188 -19.49 -8.78 13.10
CA ARG A 188 -20.17 -7.48 12.88
C ARG A 188 -21.30 -7.59 11.88
N ASP A 189 -21.06 -8.22 10.75
CA ASP A 189 -22.04 -8.39 9.69
C ASP A 189 -23.25 -9.22 10.14
N ASN A 190 -23.04 -10.16 11.07
CA ASN A 190 -24.10 -10.95 11.70
C ASN A 190 -24.71 -10.30 12.97
N GLY A 191 -24.40 -9.05 13.29
CA GLY A 191 -24.99 -8.30 14.39
C GLY A 191 -24.34 -8.53 15.77
N PHE A 192 -23.28 -9.32 15.86
CA PHE A 192 -22.55 -9.58 17.13
C PHE A 192 -21.48 -8.52 17.42
N THR A 193 -21.88 -7.25 17.41
CA THR A 193 -20.97 -6.10 17.53
C THR A 193 -20.16 -6.08 18.83
N THR A 194 -20.76 -6.50 19.96
CA THR A 194 -20.07 -6.56 21.25
C THR A 194 -18.92 -7.58 21.24
N LEU A 195 -19.15 -8.77 20.68
CA LEU A 195 -18.12 -9.81 20.53
C LEU A 195 -17.01 -9.35 19.57
N ALA A 196 -17.38 -8.73 18.46
CA ALA A 196 -16.41 -8.17 17.50
C ALA A 196 -15.51 -7.11 18.16
N ASN A 197 -16.06 -6.26 19.02
CA ASN A 197 -15.31 -5.22 19.71
C ASN A 197 -14.34 -5.77 20.78
N LEU A 198 -14.64 -6.90 21.40
CA LEU A 198 -13.72 -7.57 22.33
C LEU A 198 -12.46 -8.14 21.60
N MET A 199 -12.54 -8.36 20.30
CA MET A 199 -11.40 -8.83 19.48
C MET A 199 -10.44 -7.70 19.06
N LEU A 200 -10.69 -6.45 19.41
CA LEU A 200 -9.81 -5.30 19.14
C LEU A 200 -8.57 -5.22 20.06
N LEU A 201 -8.40 -6.17 20.97
CA LEU A 201 -7.28 -6.18 21.94
C LEU A 201 -6.01 -6.85 21.41
N PHE A 202 -5.96 -7.20 20.10
CA PHE A 202 -4.81 -7.80 19.42
C PHE A 202 -4.58 -7.05 18.06
#